data_20a0a84572238df10eaf63c09b3c1144
#
_entry.id   20a0a84572238df10eaf63c09b3c1144
#
_cell.length_a   1.000
_cell.length_b   1.000
_cell.length_c   1.000
_cell.angle_alpha   90.00
_cell.angle_beta   90.00
_cell.angle_gamma   90.00
#
_symmetry.space_group_name_H-M   'P 1'
#
loop_
_entity.id
_entity.type
_entity.pdbx_description
1 polymer ?
#
loop_
_entity_poly.entity_id
_entity_poly.type
_entity_poly.pdbx_seq_one_letter_code
_entity_poly.pdbx_strand_id
1 'polypeptide(L)'
;MAELQSFNKMEPMKSIWLISLLLLSISFSAYAQREIVVLHTNDTHSRIEPLPETDRYAAGKGGVERRIRYIEQVRKAHDNVLLLDAGDFLQGTPYFNLFKGEVEVEAMNMMGYDAVTLGNHEFDYGLEILEKVVRAATFPIVSSNYDFSETALAGLIKPYLILNRDGVRIGIIGIDVKPEGLISSANWTGMKYLDPVATANRLAAQLRTQHRCDIVICLSHLGYEPDTRFAASTRNIDLIIGGHSHTFMEEPDLRKNADNRDVMIYQTAGRGVYVGRVEMKLEKVKR
;
A
#
# COMPACT_ATOMS: atom_id res chain seq x y z
N MET A 1 -80.11 23.43 48.60
CA MET A 1 -78.64 23.48 48.79
C MET A 1 -78.04 22.22 48.25
N ALA A 2 -77.42 22.30 47.04
CA ALA A 2 -76.73 21.19 46.40
C ALA A 2 -75.42 21.75 45.87
N GLU A 3 -74.34 21.26 46.39
CA GLU A 3 -72.97 21.58 45.96
C GLU A 3 -72.62 20.78 44.70
N LEU A 4 -72.14 21.47 43.70
CA LEU A 4 -71.60 20.89 42.49
C LEU A 4 -70.09 20.69 42.62
N GLN A 5 -69.66 19.42 42.62
CA GLN A 5 -68.23 19.10 42.47
C GLN A 5 -67.75 19.18 41.04
N SER A 6 -66.71 19.94 40.79
CA SER A 6 -66.06 20.06 39.49
C SER A 6 -65.09 18.91 39.23
N PHE A 7 -65.27 18.22 38.11
CA PHE A 7 -64.34 17.22 37.65
C PHE A 7 -63.20 17.92 36.83
N ASN A 8 -61.98 17.76 37.33
CA ASN A 8 -60.75 18.21 36.65
C ASN A 8 -60.42 17.23 35.51
N LYS A 9 -60.42 17.71 34.29
CA LYS A 9 -59.97 16.97 33.12
C LYS A 9 -58.42 16.89 33.12
N MET A 10 -57.90 15.69 33.16
CA MET A 10 -56.48 15.43 32.93
C MET A 10 -56.11 15.62 31.45
N GLU A 11 -55.02 16.33 31.22
CA GLU A 11 -54.48 16.63 29.90
C GLU A 11 -53.66 15.46 29.33
N PRO A 12 -53.88 15.03 28.07
CA PRO A 12 -53.11 13.97 27.43
C PRO A 12 -51.97 14.56 26.54
N MET A 13 -51.32 15.68 26.91
CA MET A 13 -50.36 16.34 25.99
C MET A 13 -48.87 16.17 26.36
N LYS A 14 -48.52 15.49 27.46
CA LYS A 14 -47.10 15.37 27.83
C LYS A 14 -46.39 14.15 27.27
N SER A 15 -47.11 13.13 26.80
CA SER A 15 -46.53 11.88 26.31
C SER A 15 -46.06 11.93 24.85
N ILE A 16 -46.63 12.81 24.01
CA ILE A 16 -46.31 12.90 22.58
C ILE A 16 -44.95 13.57 22.36
N TRP A 17 -44.59 14.52 23.19
CA TRP A 17 -43.29 15.23 23.07
C TRP A 17 -42.09 14.38 23.49
N LEU A 18 -42.24 13.46 24.41
CA LEU A 18 -41.20 12.54 24.86
C LEU A 18 -40.86 11.49 23.77
N ILE A 19 -41.86 11.02 23.03
CA ILE A 19 -41.68 10.05 21.94
C ILE A 19 -41.02 10.71 20.74
N SER A 20 -41.37 11.96 20.43
CA SER A 20 -40.73 12.76 19.33
C SER A 20 -39.27 13.10 19.64
N LEU A 21 -38.88 13.32 20.89
CA LEU A 21 -37.50 13.54 21.29
C LEU A 21 -36.66 12.25 21.21
N LEU A 22 -37.27 11.09 21.53
CA LEU A 22 -36.57 9.80 21.43
C LEU A 22 -36.35 9.35 20.01
N LEU A 23 -37.24 9.72 19.06
CA LEU A 23 -37.08 9.44 17.63
C LEU A 23 -36.08 10.35 16.94
N LEU A 24 -35.87 11.58 17.45
CA LEU A 24 -34.84 12.49 16.90
C LEU A 24 -33.41 12.10 17.32
N SER A 25 -33.25 11.38 18.44
CA SER A 25 -31.94 10.95 18.93
C SER A 25 -31.37 9.72 18.18
N ILE A 26 -32.17 9.02 17.36
CA ILE A 26 -31.73 7.83 16.62
C ILE A 26 -31.16 8.20 15.23
N SER A 27 -31.31 9.44 14.77
CA SER A 27 -30.88 9.85 13.42
C SER A 27 -29.46 10.43 13.34
N PHE A 28 -28.72 10.51 14.44
CA PHE A 28 -27.27 10.69 14.40
C PHE A 28 -26.60 9.33 14.24
N SER A 29 -26.84 8.69 13.10
CA SER A 29 -25.92 7.68 12.60
C SER A 29 -24.60 8.39 12.41
N ALA A 30 -23.69 8.27 13.38
CA ALA A 30 -22.33 8.76 13.27
C ALA A 30 -21.81 8.22 11.94
N TYR A 31 -21.56 9.09 10.98
CA TYR A 31 -20.86 8.73 9.76
C TYR A 31 -19.47 8.29 10.20
N ALA A 32 -19.31 7.00 10.43
CA ALA A 32 -18.02 6.45 10.76
C ALA A 32 -17.09 6.76 9.59
N GLN A 33 -16.19 7.69 9.82
CA GLN A 33 -15.09 7.99 8.89
C GLN A 33 -14.28 6.70 8.78
N ARG A 34 -14.14 6.18 7.57
CA ARG A 34 -13.32 4.98 7.34
C ARG A 34 -11.88 5.41 7.26
N GLU A 35 -11.05 4.77 8.04
CA GLU A 35 -9.61 5.00 8.06
C GLU A 35 -8.89 3.76 7.53
N ILE A 36 -7.95 3.98 6.64
CA ILE A 36 -7.01 2.97 6.16
C ILE A 36 -5.61 3.42 6.54
N VAL A 37 -4.90 2.62 7.31
CA VAL A 37 -3.49 2.83 7.62
C VAL A 37 -2.65 2.04 6.64
N VAL A 38 -1.83 2.71 5.84
CA VAL A 38 -0.87 2.08 4.95
C VAL A 38 0.50 2.13 5.61
N LEU A 39 1.04 0.97 5.96
CA LEU A 39 2.44 0.79 6.30
C LEU A 39 3.21 0.42 5.04
N HIS A 40 4.41 0.93 4.87
CA HIS A 40 5.20 0.61 3.70
C HIS A 40 6.70 0.54 3.97
N THR A 41 7.36 -0.24 3.14
CA THR A 41 8.81 -0.35 3.06
C THR A 41 9.25 -0.27 1.59
N ASN A 42 10.51 -0.04 1.37
CA ASN A 42 11.18 -0.10 0.08
C ASN A 42 12.67 -0.35 0.31
N ASP A 43 13.36 -0.91 -0.70
CA ASP A 43 14.82 -1.03 -0.73
C ASP A 43 15.39 -1.62 0.58
N THR A 44 14.77 -2.70 1.08
CA THR A 44 15.20 -3.31 2.33
C THR A 44 16.51 -4.07 2.19
N HIS A 45 16.89 -4.44 0.96
CA HIS A 45 18.20 -4.95 0.58
C HIS A 45 18.70 -6.06 1.51
N SER A 46 17.89 -7.14 1.64
CA SER A 46 18.27 -8.33 2.41
C SER A 46 18.62 -8.04 3.88
N ARG A 47 18.21 -6.88 4.44
CA ARG A 47 18.56 -6.50 5.82
C ARG A 47 17.69 -7.23 6.83
N ILE A 48 18.18 -8.41 7.22
CA ILE A 48 17.58 -9.25 8.26
C ILE A 48 17.98 -8.73 9.65
N GLU A 49 19.27 -8.52 9.86
CA GLU A 49 19.82 -8.02 11.12
C GLU A 49 19.80 -6.49 11.20
N PRO A 50 19.85 -5.91 12.40
CA PRO A 50 20.12 -4.49 12.57
C PRO A 50 21.42 -4.09 11.88
N LEU A 51 21.53 -2.83 11.49
CA LEU A 51 22.78 -2.28 10.98
C LEU A 51 23.86 -2.35 12.07
N PRO A 52 25.14 -2.59 11.69
CA PRO A 52 26.22 -2.67 12.69
C PRO A 52 26.34 -1.36 13.46
N GLU A 53 26.85 -1.45 14.69
CA GLU A 53 27.09 -0.27 15.54
C GLU A 53 28.12 0.72 14.92
N THR A 54 28.86 0.25 13.91
CA THR A 54 29.80 1.08 13.14
C THR A 54 29.16 1.77 11.94
N ASP A 55 27.84 1.55 11.68
CA ASP A 55 27.16 2.23 10.58
C ASP A 55 27.13 3.74 10.81
N ARG A 56 27.48 4.50 9.78
CA ARG A 56 27.69 5.94 9.87
C ARG A 56 26.39 6.74 10.09
N TYR A 57 25.24 6.21 9.63
CA TYR A 57 23.99 6.95 9.58
C TYR A 57 22.90 6.36 10.49
N ALA A 58 22.94 5.05 10.70
CA ALA A 58 21.88 4.34 11.39
C ALA A 58 22.40 3.18 12.24
N ALA A 59 23.50 3.42 12.98
CA ALA A 59 24.13 2.44 13.86
C ALA A 59 23.12 1.73 14.75
N GLY A 60 23.15 0.40 14.74
CA GLY A 60 22.29 -0.46 15.55
C GLY A 60 20.78 -0.41 15.20
N LYS A 61 20.36 0.34 14.17
CA LYS A 61 18.94 0.48 13.78
C LYS A 61 18.50 -0.57 12.74
N GLY A 62 17.20 -0.67 12.52
CA GLY A 62 16.59 -1.59 11.56
C GLY A 62 16.50 -3.01 12.11
N GLY A 63 16.50 -3.99 11.19
CA GLY A 63 16.34 -5.41 11.47
C GLY A 63 14.89 -5.89 11.42
N VAL A 64 14.69 -7.14 10.99
CA VAL A 64 13.38 -7.77 10.79
C VAL A 64 12.57 -7.81 12.08
N GLU A 65 13.19 -8.18 13.21
CA GLU A 65 12.50 -8.31 14.50
C GLU A 65 11.83 -6.99 14.93
N ARG A 66 12.51 -5.87 14.77
CA ARG A 66 11.96 -4.55 15.13
C ARG A 66 10.85 -4.13 14.17
N ARG A 67 11.00 -4.45 12.88
CA ARG A 67 9.95 -4.22 11.88
C ARG A 67 8.69 -5.01 12.22
N ILE A 68 8.81 -6.30 12.52
CA ILE A 68 7.68 -7.15 12.94
C ILE A 68 6.98 -6.55 14.16
N ARG A 69 7.72 -6.20 15.21
CA ARG A 69 7.13 -5.62 16.43
C ARG A 69 6.36 -4.32 16.16
N TYR A 70 6.91 -3.45 15.33
CA TYR A 70 6.25 -2.20 14.96
C TYR A 70 4.96 -2.45 14.16
N ILE A 71 5.03 -3.32 13.15
CA ILE A 71 3.86 -3.69 12.32
C ILE A 71 2.76 -4.29 13.20
N GLU A 72 3.10 -5.21 14.10
CA GLU A 72 2.15 -5.80 15.04
C GLU A 72 1.54 -4.76 15.99
N GLN A 73 2.34 -3.81 16.48
CA GLN A 73 1.85 -2.72 17.32
C GLN A 73 0.80 -1.88 16.59
N VAL A 74 1.05 -1.52 15.33
CA VAL A 74 0.09 -0.76 14.52
C VAL A 74 -1.16 -1.59 14.23
N ARG A 75 -1.03 -2.87 13.88
CA ARG A 75 -2.17 -3.77 13.63
C ARG A 75 -3.03 -4.00 14.88
N LYS A 76 -2.47 -3.92 16.08
CA LYS A 76 -3.24 -3.96 17.34
C LYS A 76 -4.00 -2.68 17.63
N ALA A 77 -3.53 -1.54 17.10
CA ALA A 77 -4.12 -0.23 17.35
C ALA A 77 -5.15 0.19 16.27
N HIS A 78 -5.11 -0.44 15.09
CA HIS A 78 -5.93 -0.08 13.94
C HIS A 78 -6.49 -1.32 13.25
N ASP A 79 -7.79 -1.32 12.93
CA ASP A 79 -8.48 -2.47 12.32
C ASP A 79 -8.13 -2.64 10.83
N ASN A 80 -7.86 -1.54 10.12
CA ASN A 80 -7.68 -1.53 8.67
C ASN A 80 -6.24 -1.12 8.31
N VAL A 81 -5.31 -2.05 8.44
CA VAL A 81 -3.90 -1.85 8.12
C VAL A 81 -3.55 -2.59 6.82
N LEU A 82 -2.86 -1.92 5.91
CA LEU A 82 -2.16 -2.51 4.78
C LEU A 82 -0.66 -2.44 5.03
N LEU A 83 0.07 -3.47 4.64
CA LEU A 83 1.53 -3.49 4.61
C LEU A 83 1.99 -3.74 3.17
N LEU A 84 2.70 -2.76 2.59
CA LEU A 84 3.11 -2.74 1.20
C LEU A 84 4.62 -2.59 1.07
N ASP A 85 5.21 -3.11 -0.04
CA ASP A 85 6.63 -2.92 -0.33
C ASP A 85 6.84 -2.48 -1.78
N ALA A 86 7.73 -1.51 -1.98
CA ALA A 86 8.01 -0.93 -3.29
C ALA A 86 9.28 -1.50 -3.96
N GLY A 87 9.65 -2.74 -3.65
CA GLY A 87 10.72 -3.48 -4.35
C GLY A 87 12.12 -3.29 -3.75
N ASP A 88 13.08 -3.98 -4.34
CA ASP A 88 14.47 -4.11 -3.86
C ASP A 88 14.54 -4.67 -2.42
N PHE A 89 13.74 -5.72 -2.16
CA PHE A 89 13.84 -6.45 -0.90
C PHE A 89 14.98 -7.49 -0.92
N LEU A 90 15.43 -7.89 -2.10
CA LEU A 90 16.59 -8.78 -2.31
C LEU A 90 17.90 -7.98 -2.36
N GLN A 91 19.03 -8.69 -2.40
CA GLN A 91 20.39 -8.16 -2.57
C GLN A 91 20.85 -7.22 -1.43
N GLY A 92 22.12 -7.26 -1.12
CA GLY A 92 22.79 -6.30 -0.20
C GLY A 92 23.44 -6.92 1.04
N THR A 93 23.19 -8.20 1.34
CA THR A 93 23.83 -8.92 2.45
C THR A 93 24.28 -10.33 2.04
N PRO A 94 25.13 -10.98 2.87
CA PRO A 94 25.48 -12.38 2.66
C PRO A 94 24.30 -13.36 2.64
N TYR A 95 23.18 -13.02 3.27
CA TYR A 95 21.96 -13.84 3.23
C TYR A 95 21.49 -14.09 1.79
N PHE A 96 21.33 -13.04 1.02
CA PHE A 96 20.95 -13.17 -0.37
C PHE A 96 21.97 -13.96 -1.21
N ASN A 97 23.27 -13.71 -0.97
CA ASN A 97 24.33 -14.42 -1.70
C ASN A 97 24.30 -15.93 -1.44
N LEU A 98 23.96 -16.36 -0.24
CA LEU A 98 23.94 -17.76 0.18
C LEU A 98 22.59 -18.44 -0.07
N PHE A 99 21.48 -17.76 0.24
CA PHE A 99 20.13 -18.34 0.27
C PHE A 99 19.23 -17.85 -0.86
N LYS A 100 19.70 -16.96 -1.75
CA LYS A 100 19.01 -16.55 -2.99
C LYS A 100 17.57 -16.04 -2.80
N GLY A 101 17.29 -15.39 -1.67
CA GLY A 101 16.01 -14.79 -1.36
C GLY A 101 15.12 -15.61 -0.42
N GLU A 102 15.48 -16.83 -0.06
CA GLU A 102 14.67 -17.68 0.84
C GLU A 102 14.46 -17.00 2.21
N VAL A 103 15.51 -16.45 2.80
CA VAL A 103 15.46 -15.80 4.13
C VAL A 103 14.67 -14.51 4.09
N GLU A 104 14.82 -13.73 3.03
CA GLU A 104 14.12 -12.47 2.82
C GLU A 104 12.60 -12.71 2.67
N VAL A 105 12.23 -13.68 1.84
CA VAL A 105 10.82 -14.04 1.64
C VAL A 105 10.20 -14.61 2.91
N GLU A 106 10.91 -15.46 3.65
CA GLU A 106 10.41 -16.00 4.93
C GLU A 106 10.14 -14.86 5.91
N ALA A 107 11.07 -13.92 6.04
CA ALA A 107 10.89 -12.75 6.89
C ALA A 107 9.69 -11.89 6.44
N MET A 108 9.49 -11.70 5.13
CA MET A 108 8.36 -10.95 4.59
C MET A 108 7.03 -11.72 4.80
N ASN A 109 7.02 -13.04 4.67
CA ASN A 109 5.87 -13.88 4.98
C ASN A 109 5.45 -13.74 6.46
N MET A 110 6.43 -13.73 7.39
CA MET A 110 6.17 -13.50 8.81
C MET A 110 5.59 -12.11 9.09
N MET A 111 6.01 -11.09 8.35
CA MET A 111 5.46 -9.72 8.47
C MET A 111 4.06 -9.60 7.88
N GLY A 112 3.65 -10.48 6.97
CA GLY A 112 2.33 -10.51 6.34
C GLY A 112 2.09 -9.31 5.43
N TYR A 113 2.91 -9.15 4.39
CA TYR A 113 2.69 -8.13 3.36
C TYR A 113 1.40 -8.39 2.59
N ASP A 114 0.67 -7.33 2.26
CA ASP A 114 -0.56 -7.37 1.48
C ASP A 114 -0.31 -7.28 -0.03
N ALA A 115 0.76 -6.59 -0.45
CA ALA A 115 1.27 -6.56 -1.82
C ALA A 115 2.70 -6.04 -1.86
N VAL A 116 3.47 -6.51 -2.84
CA VAL A 116 4.86 -6.15 -3.08
C VAL A 116 5.05 -5.91 -4.58
N THR A 117 5.82 -4.89 -4.99
CA THR A 117 6.27 -4.77 -6.38
C THR A 117 7.72 -5.26 -6.52
N LEU A 118 8.25 -5.24 -7.75
CA LEU A 118 9.63 -5.62 -8.03
C LEU A 118 10.50 -4.37 -8.13
N GLY A 119 11.77 -4.49 -7.73
CA GLY A 119 12.80 -3.55 -8.11
C GLY A 119 13.77 -4.18 -9.12
N ASN A 120 14.92 -3.57 -9.30
CA ASN A 120 15.94 -4.11 -10.20
C ASN A 120 16.73 -5.28 -9.57
N HIS A 121 16.88 -5.29 -8.26
CA HIS A 121 17.67 -6.32 -7.57
C HIS A 121 16.95 -7.66 -7.40
N GLU A 122 15.65 -7.73 -7.62
CA GLU A 122 14.93 -9.01 -7.72
C GLU A 122 15.42 -9.84 -8.91
N PHE A 123 16.06 -9.21 -9.90
CA PHE A 123 16.57 -9.87 -11.11
C PHE A 123 18.06 -10.23 -11.05
N ASP A 124 18.77 -9.97 -9.96
CA ASP A 124 20.23 -10.15 -9.88
C ASP A 124 20.71 -11.57 -10.21
N TYR A 125 19.92 -12.60 -9.85
CA TYR A 125 20.17 -13.99 -10.18
C TYR A 125 19.25 -14.56 -11.28
N GLY A 126 18.59 -13.69 -12.05
CA GLY A 126 17.75 -14.03 -13.20
C GLY A 126 16.38 -14.58 -12.83
N LEU A 127 15.59 -14.86 -13.87
CA LEU A 127 14.16 -15.22 -13.73
C LEU A 127 13.95 -16.58 -13.04
N GLU A 128 14.91 -17.53 -13.11
CA GLU A 128 14.77 -18.83 -12.43
C GLU A 128 14.78 -18.67 -10.89
N ILE A 129 15.66 -17.82 -10.38
CA ILE A 129 15.71 -17.55 -8.94
C ILE A 129 14.51 -16.71 -8.53
N LEU A 130 14.15 -15.70 -9.33
CA LEU A 130 12.94 -14.90 -9.08
C LEU A 130 11.68 -15.78 -9.04
N GLU A 131 11.55 -16.80 -9.91
CA GLU A 131 10.43 -17.73 -9.86
C GLU A 131 10.35 -18.48 -8.54
N LYS A 132 11.49 -18.95 -7.99
CA LYS A 132 11.53 -19.61 -6.69
C LYS A 132 11.08 -18.68 -5.57
N VAL A 133 11.57 -17.43 -5.58
CA VAL A 133 11.17 -16.36 -4.65
C VAL A 133 9.66 -16.11 -4.71
N VAL A 134 9.11 -15.92 -5.93
CA VAL A 134 7.69 -15.66 -6.14
C VAL A 134 6.82 -16.83 -5.65
N ARG A 135 7.26 -18.08 -5.87
CA ARG A 135 6.52 -19.26 -5.41
C ARG A 135 6.58 -19.47 -3.91
N ALA A 136 7.66 -19.05 -3.25
CA ALA A 136 7.80 -19.10 -1.79
C ALA A 136 7.03 -18.00 -1.07
N ALA A 137 6.72 -16.90 -1.74
CA ALA A 137 5.97 -15.77 -1.18
C ALA A 137 4.51 -16.14 -0.90
N THR A 138 4.02 -15.85 0.30
CA THR A 138 2.61 -15.97 0.68
C THR A 138 1.80 -14.70 0.38
N PHE A 139 2.46 -13.67 -0.08
CA PHE A 139 1.90 -12.39 -0.48
C PHE A 139 1.92 -12.24 -2.01
N PRO A 140 0.97 -11.50 -2.61
CA PRO A 140 0.96 -11.26 -4.03
C PRO A 140 2.08 -10.30 -4.46
N ILE A 141 2.74 -10.63 -5.57
CA ILE A 141 3.66 -9.73 -6.25
C ILE A 141 2.89 -9.09 -7.42
N VAL A 142 2.98 -7.76 -7.52
CA VAL A 142 2.28 -6.93 -8.49
C VAL A 142 3.30 -6.21 -9.35
N SER A 143 3.29 -6.47 -10.66
CA SER A 143 4.07 -5.74 -11.66
C SER A 143 3.18 -5.50 -12.86
N SER A 144 2.97 -4.23 -13.21
CA SER A 144 2.01 -3.84 -14.24
C SER A 144 2.67 -3.60 -15.60
N ASN A 145 3.90 -3.10 -15.59
CA ASN A 145 4.62 -2.70 -16.80
C ASN A 145 5.75 -3.66 -17.21
N TYR A 146 5.88 -4.81 -16.52
CA TYR A 146 6.64 -5.95 -17.01
C TYR A 146 5.67 -7.04 -17.49
N ASP A 147 5.78 -7.41 -18.77
CA ASP A 147 5.04 -8.53 -19.35
C ASP A 147 5.89 -9.79 -19.27
N PHE A 148 5.47 -10.70 -18.41
CA PHE A 148 6.11 -11.99 -18.17
C PHE A 148 5.49 -13.15 -18.97
N SER A 149 4.61 -12.87 -19.93
CA SER A 149 3.82 -13.90 -20.64
C SER A 149 4.67 -14.96 -21.36
N GLU A 150 5.89 -14.62 -21.74
CA GLU A 150 6.85 -15.51 -22.42
C GLU A 150 7.95 -16.06 -21.47
N THR A 151 7.71 -16.02 -20.16
CA THR A 151 8.65 -16.45 -19.10
C THR A 151 8.03 -17.48 -18.17
N ALA A 152 8.84 -18.13 -17.33
CA ALA A 152 8.35 -19.02 -16.26
C ALA A 152 7.49 -18.31 -15.20
N LEU A 153 7.52 -16.99 -15.14
CA LEU A 153 6.71 -16.18 -14.23
C LEU A 153 5.28 -15.88 -14.74
N ALA A 154 4.93 -16.38 -15.94
CA ALA A 154 3.61 -16.17 -16.52
C ALA A 154 2.48 -16.59 -15.56
N GLY A 155 1.58 -15.65 -15.25
CA GLY A 155 0.45 -15.87 -14.34
C GLY A 155 0.78 -15.91 -12.84
N LEU A 156 2.04 -15.96 -12.45
CA LEU A 156 2.47 -15.88 -11.05
C LEU A 156 2.43 -14.41 -10.54
N ILE A 157 2.96 -13.50 -11.33
CA ILE A 157 2.95 -12.06 -11.02
C ILE A 157 1.66 -11.42 -11.56
N LYS A 158 1.03 -10.58 -10.78
CA LYS A 158 -0.26 -9.98 -11.12
C LYS A 158 -0.07 -8.59 -11.72
N PRO A 159 -0.82 -8.21 -12.78
CA PRO A 159 -0.76 -6.86 -13.33
C PRO A 159 -1.41 -5.82 -12.43
N TYR A 160 -2.30 -6.21 -11.54
CA TYR A 160 -2.90 -5.42 -10.48
C TYR A 160 -3.53 -6.31 -9.43
N LEU A 161 -3.84 -5.74 -8.27
CA LEU A 161 -4.54 -6.41 -7.17
C LEU A 161 -5.72 -5.54 -6.70
N ILE A 162 -6.75 -6.19 -6.17
CA ILE A 162 -7.87 -5.52 -5.50
C ILE A 162 -8.01 -6.10 -4.10
N LEU A 163 -7.90 -5.24 -3.12
CA LEU A 163 -8.12 -5.56 -1.72
C LEU A 163 -9.42 -4.94 -1.22
N ASN A 164 -9.99 -5.51 -0.18
CA ASN A 164 -11.13 -4.93 0.54
C ASN A 164 -10.77 -4.81 2.02
N ARG A 165 -10.94 -3.62 2.58
CA ARG A 165 -10.78 -3.34 4.00
C ARG A 165 -12.00 -2.55 4.48
N ASP A 166 -12.83 -3.17 5.31
CA ASP A 166 -14.08 -2.58 5.84
C ASP A 166 -14.97 -1.95 4.74
N GLY A 167 -15.11 -2.67 3.62
CA GLY A 167 -15.89 -2.24 2.47
C GLY A 167 -15.24 -1.11 1.63
N VAL A 168 -14.01 -0.69 1.94
CA VAL A 168 -13.18 0.14 1.05
C VAL A 168 -12.46 -0.76 0.06
N ARG A 169 -12.68 -0.53 -1.24
CA ARG A 169 -12.02 -1.25 -2.33
C ARG A 169 -10.76 -0.51 -2.73
N ILE A 170 -9.63 -1.18 -2.61
CA ILE A 170 -8.30 -0.63 -2.84
C ILE A 170 -7.70 -1.35 -4.04
N GLY A 171 -7.44 -0.62 -5.12
CA GLY A 171 -6.68 -1.11 -6.26
C GLY A 171 -5.19 -0.86 -6.07
N ILE A 172 -4.36 -1.85 -6.37
CA ILE A 172 -2.90 -1.74 -6.30
C ILE A 172 -2.33 -2.07 -7.67
N ILE A 173 -1.44 -1.22 -8.17
CA ILE A 173 -0.61 -1.43 -9.36
C ILE A 173 0.86 -1.38 -8.98
N GLY A 174 1.73 -2.08 -9.72
CA GLY A 174 3.18 -2.05 -9.56
C GLY A 174 3.83 -1.44 -10.81
N ILE A 175 4.68 -0.45 -10.64
CA ILE A 175 5.41 0.21 -11.75
C ILE A 175 6.90 0.11 -11.50
N ASP A 176 7.55 -0.63 -12.37
CA ASP A 176 8.93 -1.04 -12.21
C ASP A 176 9.84 -0.26 -13.18
N VAL A 177 11.11 -0.16 -12.81
CA VAL A 177 12.12 0.61 -13.54
C VAL A 177 12.43 0.00 -14.91
N LYS A 178 12.92 0.82 -15.85
CA LYS A 178 13.38 0.32 -17.14
C LYS A 178 14.59 -0.62 -16.95
N PRO A 179 14.53 -1.89 -17.44
CA PRO A 179 15.58 -2.86 -17.19
C PRO A 179 16.87 -2.59 -17.99
N GLU A 180 16.77 -1.97 -19.18
CA GLU A 180 17.93 -1.75 -20.04
C GLU A 180 18.95 -0.81 -19.38
N GLY A 181 20.19 -1.30 -19.28
CA GLY A 181 21.30 -0.57 -18.68
C GLY A 181 21.40 -0.68 -17.16
N LEU A 182 20.38 -1.25 -16.50
CA LEU A 182 20.31 -1.44 -15.06
C LEU A 182 20.37 -2.93 -14.68
N ILE A 183 19.62 -3.77 -15.36
CA ILE A 183 19.59 -5.22 -15.17
C ILE A 183 20.34 -5.90 -16.31
N SER A 184 21.18 -6.90 -16.00
CA SER A 184 21.82 -7.70 -17.05
C SER A 184 20.78 -8.28 -18.00
N SER A 185 20.99 -8.14 -19.32
CA SER A 185 20.03 -8.59 -20.33
C SER A 185 19.72 -10.08 -20.24
N ALA A 186 20.67 -10.91 -19.81
CA ALA A 186 20.48 -12.33 -19.57
C ALA A 186 19.46 -12.63 -18.48
N ASN A 187 19.34 -11.73 -17.50
CA ASN A 187 18.51 -11.94 -16.29
C ASN A 187 17.04 -11.59 -16.49
N TRP A 188 16.63 -11.02 -17.63
CA TRP A 188 15.23 -10.71 -17.94
C TRP A 188 14.81 -11.15 -19.35
N THR A 189 15.51 -12.13 -19.92
CA THR A 189 15.19 -12.72 -21.24
C THR A 189 13.76 -13.20 -21.31
N GLY A 190 13.02 -12.77 -22.33
CA GLY A 190 11.59 -13.12 -22.54
C GLY A 190 10.61 -12.17 -21.84
N MET A 191 11.05 -11.36 -20.89
CA MET A 191 10.23 -10.29 -20.32
C MET A 191 10.19 -9.08 -21.27
N LYS A 192 9.03 -8.40 -21.35
CA LYS A 192 8.87 -7.17 -22.14
C LYS A 192 8.60 -5.99 -21.21
N TYR A 193 9.25 -4.87 -21.46
CA TYR A 193 9.00 -3.62 -20.77
C TYR A 193 7.93 -2.81 -21.50
N LEU A 194 6.89 -2.42 -20.77
CA LEU A 194 5.79 -1.59 -21.28
C LEU A 194 5.95 -0.16 -20.76
N ASP A 195 5.38 0.80 -21.50
CA ASP A 195 5.39 2.20 -21.06
C ASP A 195 4.70 2.36 -19.70
N PRO A 196 5.39 2.90 -18.68
CA PRO A 196 4.86 2.97 -17.32
C PRO A 196 3.65 3.90 -17.20
N VAL A 197 3.65 5.06 -17.87
CA VAL A 197 2.56 6.05 -17.79
C VAL A 197 1.31 5.53 -18.49
N ALA A 198 1.45 4.99 -19.71
CA ALA A 198 0.33 4.43 -20.45
C ALA A 198 -0.29 3.23 -19.72
N THR A 199 0.55 2.35 -19.16
CA THR A 199 0.11 1.18 -18.40
C THR A 199 -0.62 1.59 -17.12
N ALA A 200 -0.06 2.49 -16.33
CA ALA A 200 -0.66 2.98 -15.10
C ALA A 200 -2.01 3.66 -15.36
N ASN A 201 -2.08 4.55 -16.36
CA ASN A 201 -3.33 5.25 -16.71
C ASN A 201 -4.43 4.27 -17.13
N ARG A 202 -4.11 3.28 -17.95
CA ARG A 202 -5.06 2.24 -18.38
C ARG A 202 -5.59 1.44 -17.21
N LEU A 203 -4.69 0.94 -16.33
CA LEU A 203 -5.08 0.10 -15.20
C LEU A 203 -5.79 0.90 -14.11
N ALA A 204 -5.33 2.11 -13.77
CA ALA A 204 -6.00 2.96 -12.80
C ALA A 204 -7.42 3.33 -13.26
N ALA A 205 -7.64 3.62 -14.55
CA ALA A 205 -8.96 3.83 -15.10
C ALA A 205 -9.84 2.58 -15.00
N GLN A 206 -9.30 1.39 -15.32
CA GLN A 206 -9.99 0.11 -15.17
C GLN A 206 -10.40 -0.15 -13.70
N LEU A 207 -9.48 0.05 -12.75
CA LEU A 207 -9.72 -0.12 -11.32
C LEU A 207 -10.85 0.80 -10.82
N ARG A 208 -10.89 2.07 -11.29
CA ARG A 208 -11.95 3.02 -10.92
C ARG A 208 -13.30 2.67 -11.57
N THR A 209 -13.32 2.40 -12.87
CA THR A 209 -14.59 2.31 -13.63
C THR A 209 -15.20 0.90 -13.58
N GLN A 210 -14.40 -0.14 -13.79
CA GLN A 210 -14.89 -1.53 -13.85
C GLN A 210 -14.92 -2.16 -12.46
N HIS A 211 -13.87 -1.95 -11.67
CA HIS A 211 -13.74 -2.56 -10.35
C HIS A 211 -14.24 -1.66 -9.22
N ARG A 212 -14.58 -0.39 -9.50
CA ARG A 212 -15.12 0.58 -8.53
C ARG A 212 -14.24 0.72 -7.28
N CYS A 213 -12.93 0.76 -7.46
CA CYS A 213 -12.00 0.99 -6.37
C CYS A 213 -12.16 2.42 -5.82
N ASP A 214 -12.23 2.53 -4.51
CA ASP A 214 -12.33 3.79 -3.77
C ASP A 214 -10.95 4.47 -3.68
N ILE A 215 -9.87 3.69 -3.62
CA ILE A 215 -8.48 4.12 -3.59
C ILE A 215 -7.70 3.35 -4.66
N VAL A 216 -6.74 4.02 -5.31
CA VAL A 216 -5.74 3.38 -6.17
C VAL A 216 -4.35 3.76 -5.67
N ILE A 217 -3.56 2.76 -5.30
CA ILE A 217 -2.18 2.87 -4.83
C ILE A 217 -1.26 2.35 -5.93
N CYS A 218 -0.21 3.10 -6.23
CA CYS A 218 0.89 2.66 -7.08
C CYS A 218 2.11 2.35 -6.20
N LEU A 219 2.57 1.10 -6.25
CA LEU A 219 3.90 0.74 -5.78
C LEU A 219 4.87 1.03 -6.93
N SER A 220 5.79 1.93 -6.73
CA SER A 220 6.70 2.40 -7.78
C SER A 220 8.15 2.13 -7.42
N HIS A 221 8.87 1.51 -8.34
CA HIS A 221 10.32 1.37 -8.22
C HIS A 221 11.08 2.24 -9.24
N LEU A 222 10.51 3.40 -9.61
CA LEU A 222 11.13 4.30 -10.59
C LEU A 222 12.20 5.21 -9.98
N GLY A 223 12.10 5.53 -8.70
CA GLY A 223 12.88 6.53 -8.00
C GLY A 223 12.13 7.85 -7.81
N TYR A 224 12.51 8.65 -6.82
CA TYR A 224 11.77 9.84 -6.40
C TYR A 224 11.59 10.88 -7.54
N GLU A 225 12.66 11.28 -8.21
CA GLU A 225 12.58 12.26 -9.31
C GLU A 225 11.72 11.76 -10.50
N PRO A 226 11.87 10.51 -10.97
CA PRO A 226 10.92 9.94 -11.91
C PRO A 226 9.49 9.88 -11.41
N ASP A 227 9.26 9.54 -10.13
CA ASP A 227 7.92 9.47 -9.52
C ASP A 227 7.20 10.82 -9.54
N THR A 228 7.92 11.94 -9.36
CA THR A 228 7.31 13.28 -9.45
C THR A 228 6.78 13.58 -10.85
N ARG A 229 7.52 13.19 -11.90
CA ARG A 229 7.10 13.33 -13.30
C ARG A 229 5.99 12.34 -13.67
N PHE A 230 6.09 11.12 -13.15
CA PHE A 230 5.08 10.09 -13.31
C PHE A 230 3.74 10.52 -12.69
N ALA A 231 3.74 11.03 -11.47
CA ALA A 231 2.54 11.56 -10.81
C ALA A 231 1.87 12.64 -11.66
N ALA A 232 2.64 13.61 -12.18
CA ALA A 232 2.13 14.70 -13.03
C ALA A 232 1.52 14.22 -14.36
N SER A 233 1.94 13.03 -14.85
CA SER A 233 1.50 12.45 -16.13
C SER A 233 0.38 11.43 -15.98
N THR A 234 0.05 11.02 -14.76
CA THR A 234 -0.95 9.97 -14.50
C THR A 234 -2.31 10.53 -14.09
N ARG A 235 -3.31 9.65 -14.02
CA ARG A 235 -4.67 9.92 -13.62
C ARG A 235 -5.16 8.81 -12.68
N ASN A 236 -6.13 9.13 -11.83
CA ASN A 236 -6.84 8.14 -10.99
C ASN A 236 -5.98 7.43 -9.93
N ILE A 237 -4.75 7.84 -9.69
CA ILE A 237 -3.88 7.37 -8.61
C ILE A 237 -3.97 8.35 -7.44
N ASP A 238 -4.09 7.85 -6.21
CA ASP A 238 -4.18 8.67 -5.01
C ASP A 238 -2.87 8.70 -4.23
N LEU A 239 -2.12 7.59 -4.26
CA LEU A 239 -0.90 7.40 -3.47
C LEU A 239 0.13 6.65 -4.30
N ILE A 240 1.36 7.12 -4.28
CA ILE A 240 2.56 6.45 -4.80
C ILE A 240 3.46 6.13 -3.61
N ILE A 241 3.73 4.84 -3.42
CA ILE A 241 4.80 4.36 -2.53
C ILE A 241 6.00 4.07 -3.42
N GLY A 242 7.06 4.88 -3.27
CA GLY A 242 8.23 4.82 -4.14
C GLY A 242 9.39 4.02 -3.53
N GLY A 243 10.34 3.66 -4.38
CA GLY A 243 11.60 2.99 -4.06
C GLY A 243 12.76 3.46 -4.92
N HIS A 244 13.81 2.64 -5.07
CA HIS A 244 14.97 2.78 -5.95
C HIS A 244 15.98 3.88 -5.56
N SER A 245 15.52 5.09 -5.28
CA SER A 245 16.41 6.23 -4.98
C SER A 245 16.79 6.36 -3.50
N HIS A 246 16.28 5.47 -2.63
CA HIS A 246 16.50 5.49 -1.18
C HIS A 246 16.23 6.86 -0.54
N THR A 247 15.25 7.59 -1.04
CA THR A 247 14.92 8.93 -0.54
C THR A 247 14.19 8.82 0.81
N PHE A 248 14.69 9.52 1.83
CA PHE A 248 14.00 9.60 3.10
C PHE A 248 12.99 10.75 3.08
N MET A 249 11.74 10.45 3.45
CA MET A 249 10.65 11.41 3.47
C MET A 249 9.90 11.28 4.81
N GLU A 250 9.90 12.35 5.60
CA GLU A 250 9.10 12.44 6.84
C GLU A 250 7.64 12.77 6.52
N GLU A 251 7.42 13.59 5.50
CA GLU A 251 6.11 14.03 5.04
C GLU A 251 5.92 13.69 3.56
N PRO A 252 4.67 13.56 3.08
CA PRO A 252 4.40 13.30 1.67
C PRO A 252 4.83 14.47 0.79
N ASP A 253 5.35 14.16 -0.37
CA ASP A 253 5.41 15.12 -1.46
C ASP A 253 4.06 15.12 -2.19
N LEU A 254 3.38 16.26 -2.17
CA LEU A 254 2.08 16.42 -2.84
C LEU A 254 2.28 16.96 -4.25
N ARG A 255 1.86 16.18 -5.24
CA ARG A 255 1.93 16.55 -6.65
C ARG A 255 0.54 16.62 -7.28
N LYS A 256 0.38 17.52 -8.26
CA LYS A 256 -0.82 17.54 -9.09
C LYS A 256 -0.67 16.56 -10.24
N ASN A 257 -1.67 15.69 -10.41
CA ASN A 257 -1.74 14.78 -11.54
C ASN A 257 -2.30 15.49 -12.81
N ALA A 258 -2.42 14.75 -13.90
CA ALA A 258 -2.92 15.27 -15.17
C ALA A 258 -4.39 15.77 -15.13
N ASP A 259 -5.15 15.46 -14.07
CA ASP A 259 -6.50 15.98 -13.80
C ASP A 259 -6.50 17.08 -12.72
N ASN A 260 -5.34 17.63 -12.36
CA ASN A 260 -5.15 18.63 -11.30
C ASN A 260 -5.62 18.16 -9.91
N ARG A 261 -5.60 16.84 -9.66
CA ARG A 261 -5.86 16.24 -8.34
C ARG A 261 -4.57 15.98 -7.61
N ASP A 262 -4.62 16.03 -6.28
CA ASP A 262 -3.46 15.70 -5.47
C ASP A 262 -3.15 14.21 -5.51
N VAL A 263 -1.85 13.90 -5.62
CA VAL A 263 -1.26 12.58 -5.47
C VAL A 263 -0.17 12.69 -4.42
N MET A 264 -0.20 11.83 -3.43
CA MET A 264 0.83 11.74 -2.39
C MET A 264 1.95 10.81 -2.87
N ILE A 265 3.21 11.21 -2.66
CA ILE A 265 4.40 10.37 -2.91
C ILE A 265 5.13 10.19 -1.59
N TYR A 266 5.50 8.93 -1.28
CA TYR A 266 6.28 8.57 -0.10
C TYR A 266 7.42 7.62 -0.44
N GLN A 267 8.56 7.74 0.28
CA GLN A 267 9.65 6.77 0.34
C GLN A 267 10.24 6.70 1.75
N THR A 268 10.82 5.57 2.15
CA THR A 268 11.36 5.35 3.51
C THR A 268 12.87 5.14 3.57
N ALA A 269 13.63 5.86 2.73
CA ALA A 269 15.06 5.58 2.57
C ALA A 269 15.29 4.13 2.07
N GLY A 270 16.20 3.38 2.69
CA GLY A 270 16.50 2.01 2.34
C GLY A 270 17.03 1.23 3.54
N ARG A 271 17.45 -0.01 3.29
CA ARG A 271 18.10 -0.91 4.27
C ARG A 271 17.18 -1.29 5.45
N GLY A 272 15.84 -1.16 5.29
CA GLY A 272 14.86 -1.57 6.29
C GLY A 272 14.98 -0.89 7.65
N VAL A 273 15.52 0.33 7.69
CA VAL A 273 15.66 1.14 8.91
C VAL A 273 14.32 1.73 9.33
N TYR A 274 13.51 2.12 8.37
CA TYR A 274 12.23 2.77 8.60
C TYR A 274 11.06 1.92 8.05
N VAL A 275 9.90 2.09 8.66
CA VAL A 275 8.60 1.69 8.11
C VAL A 275 7.78 2.96 7.98
N GLY A 276 7.39 3.29 6.76
CA GLY A 276 6.54 4.44 6.50
C GLY A 276 5.11 4.19 6.96
N ARG A 277 4.38 5.26 7.30
CA ARG A 277 2.98 5.18 7.71
C ARG A 277 2.18 6.32 7.11
N VAL A 278 1.12 5.98 6.41
CA VAL A 278 0.16 6.91 5.81
C VAL A 278 -1.22 6.61 6.35
N GLU A 279 -1.91 7.61 6.88
CA GLU A 279 -3.30 7.49 7.33
C GLU A 279 -4.22 8.13 6.29
N MET A 280 -5.02 7.31 5.63
CA MET A 280 -5.99 7.74 4.63
C MET A 280 -7.39 7.76 5.23
N LYS A 281 -8.00 8.94 5.35
CA LYS A 281 -9.36 9.13 5.84
C LYS A 281 -10.31 9.30 4.66
N LEU A 282 -11.29 8.42 4.56
CA LEU A 282 -12.29 8.46 3.50
C LEU A 282 -13.59 9.04 4.03
N GLU A 283 -14.03 10.13 3.45
CA GLU A 283 -15.39 10.62 3.62
C GLU A 283 -16.35 9.72 2.83
N LYS A 284 -17.48 9.38 3.44
CA LYS A 284 -18.51 8.59 2.76
C LYS A 284 -19.11 9.40 1.63
N VAL A 285 -18.65 9.19 0.41
CA VAL A 285 -19.36 9.68 -0.77
C VAL A 285 -20.67 8.90 -0.87
N LYS A 286 -21.80 9.60 -0.82
CA LYS A 286 -23.11 8.98 -1.14
C LYS A 286 -23.01 8.43 -2.57
N ARG A 287 -23.06 7.12 -2.72
CA ARG A 287 -23.22 6.45 -4.02
C ARG A 287 -24.68 6.54 -4.46
#